data_a284b64b15ffdfb1048c2010fbda812d
#
_entry.id   a284b64b15ffdfb1048c2010fbda812d
#
_cell.length_a   1.000
_cell.length_b   1.000
_cell.length_c   1.000
_cell.angle_alpha   90.00
_cell.angle_beta   90.00
_cell.angle_gamma   90.00
#
_symmetry.space_group_name_H-M   'P 1'
#
loop_
_entity.id
_entity.type
_entity.pdbx_description
1 polymer ?
#
loop_
_entity_poly.entity_id
_entity_poly.type
_entity_poly.pdbx_seq_one_letter_code
_entity_poly.pdbx_strand_id
1 'polypeptide(L)'
;SRGLGDVYKRQVNQQRKLLRIAGGTKFIFTIHDFNFLTEKKPWKAKMYLRRMQNKVNKAAVVTTISHYVADVIRQHIDLKGKEIRVIYNGVERIDMLEGTQPSFATGRPFFFTIGQIRRKKNFHLLVDVMRHFPEYDLYICGDAHFAYAEEVRNLIREKQVTNVFLTDVITQSEKIWLYRNCEAFLFPSEREGFGLPVVEAMQFGKAVFAANRTSLPEVCNGHAIMWEHLDTESMV
;
A
#
# COMPACT_ATOMS: atom_id res chain seq x y z
N SER A 1 -35.00 16.14 -9.97
CA SER A 1 -34.86 14.70 -9.82
C SER A 1 -33.84 14.41 -8.73
N ARG A 2 -34.30 13.91 -7.60
CA ARG A 2 -33.44 13.47 -6.50
C ARG A 2 -32.78 12.17 -6.97
N GLY A 3 -31.45 12.19 -7.20
CA GLY A 3 -30.69 11.03 -7.63
C GLY A 3 -30.57 9.98 -6.53
N LEU A 4 -30.32 8.73 -6.89
CA LEU A 4 -30.05 7.59 -6.00
C LEU A 4 -28.97 7.87 -4.92
N GLY A 5 -28.18 8.95 -5.07
CA GLY A 5 -27.18 9.40 -4.10
C GLY A 5 -27.74 9.83 -2.73
N ASP A 6 -29.03 10.14 -2.62
CA ASP A 6 -29.65 10.59 -1.37
C ASP A 6 -30.02 9.43 -0.43
N VAL A 7 -30.07 8.18 -0.92
CA VAL A 7 -30.49 6.99 -0.14
C VAL A 7 -29.31 6.38 0.62
N TYR A 8 -28.09 6.47 0.08
CA TYR A 8 -26.89 5.90 0.68
C TYR A 8 -25.75 6.91 0.73
N LYS A 9 -25.07 6.97 1.86
CA LYS A 9 -23.83 7.74 2.03
C LYS A 9 -22.67 6.81 2.30
N ARG A 10 -21.68 6.80 1.40
CA ARG A 10 -20.43 6.05 1.57
C ARG A 10 -19.34 6.96 2.13
N GLN A 11 -18.68 6.55 3.19
CA GLN A 11 -17.49 7.23 3.71
C GLN A 11 -16.25 6.44 3.37
N VAL A 12 -15.47 6.92 2.42
CA VAL A 12 -14.21 6.32 1.97
C VAL A 12 -13.02 6.68 2.85
N ASN A 13 -13.02 7.87 3.50
CA ASN A 13 -11.96 8.25 4.41
C ASN A 13 -12.35 7.93 5.85
N GLN A 14 -11.79 6.85 6.40
CA GLN A 14 -12.10 6.37 7.74
C GLN A 14 -11.73 7.35 8.87
N GLN A 15 -10.78 8.27 8.63
CA GLN A 15 -10.27 9.22 9.63
C GLN A 15 -11.12 10.50 9.73
N ARG A 16 -11.89 10.87 8.71
CA ARG A 16 -12.71 12.09 8.72
C ARG A 16 -13.89 11.98 9.70
N LYS A 17 -14.30 13.12 10.26
CA LYS A 17 -15.52 13.20 11.06
C LYS A 17 -16.72 12.76 10.24
N LEU A 18 -17.63 12.02 10.87
CA LEU A 18 -18.89 11.66 10.25
C LEU A 18 -19.72 12.95 10.05
N LEU A 19 -20.07 13.23 8.81
CA LEU A 19 -20.99 14.33 8.49
C LEU A 19 -22.39 14.00 9.02
N ARG A 20 -23.22 15.01 9.31
CA ARG A 20 -24.62 14.81 9.64
C ARG A 20 -25.29 13.96 8.55
N ILE A 21 -25.92 12.87 8.95
CA ILE A 21 -26.69 12.00 8.08
C ILE A 21 -28.13 12.44 8.20
N ALA A 22 -28.76 12.83 7.08
CA ALA A 22 -30.18 13.18 7.06
C ALA A 22 -31.03 11.96 7.45
N GLY A 23 -32.21 12.20 8.08
CA GLY A 23 -33.11 11.13 8.45
C GLY A 23 -33.45 10.23 7.24
N GLY A 24 -33.45 8.92 7.42
CA GLY A 24 -33.72 7.95 6.36
C GLY A 24 -32.54 7.55 5.48
N THR A 25 -31.42 8.28 5.51
CA THR A 25 -30.21 7.92 4.73
C THR A 25 -29.47 6.74 5.36
N LYS A 26 -29.24 5.69 4.60
CA LYS A 26 -28.39 4.56 5.03
C LYS A 26 -26.91 4.92 4.90
N PHE A 27 -26.12 4.63 5.93
CA PHE A 27 -24.70 4.91 5.97
C PHE A 27 -23.88 3.62 5.73
N ILE A 28 -23.02 3.65 4.72
CA ILE A 28 -22.04 2.59 4.44
C ILE A 28 -20.66 3.07 4.92
N PHE A 29 -20.01 2.28 5.76
CA PHE A 29 -18.72 2.60 6.30
C PHE A 29 -17.66 1.62 5.79
N THR A 30 -16.70 2.12 4.99
CA THR A 30 -15.56 1.33 4.53
C THR A 30 -14.36 1.55 5.45
N ILE A 31 -13.76 0.46 5.93
CA ILE A 31 -12.54 0.45 6.72
C ILE A 31 -11.42 -0.09 5.85
N HIS A 32 -10.35 0.70 5.68
CA HIS A 32 -9.24 0.38 4.78
C HIS A 32 -8.05 -0.27 5.48
N ASP A 33 -7.73 0.13 6.70
CA ASP A 33 -6.59 -0.36 7.46
C ASP A 33 -6.70 -0.03 8.95
N PHE A 34 -5.75 -0.58 9.71
CA PHE A 34 -5.53 -0.28 11.13
C PHE A 34 -4.10 0.19 11.41
N ASN A 35 -3.42 0.76 10.43
CA ASN A 35 -2.04 1.22 10.55
C ASN A 35 -1.81 2.14 11.76
N PHE A 36 -2.83 2.91 12.15
CA PHE A 36 -2.77 3.80 13.32
C PHE A 36 -2.53 3.06 14.64
N LEU A 37 -2.82 1.75 14.74
CA LEU A 37 -2.57 0.97 15.97
C LEU A 37 -1.08 0.90 16.30
N THR A 38 -0.23 0.88 15.28
CA THR A 38 1.23 0.79 15.42
C THR A 38 1.93 2.12 15.16
N GLU A 39 1.34 2.99 14.33
CA GLU A 39 1.95 4.28 13.95
C GLU A 39 1.67 5.39 14.97
N LYS A 40 0.67 5.24 15.84
CA LYS A 40 0.25 6.28 16.78
C LYS A 40 0.54 5.89 18.22
N LYS A 41 0.72 6.90 19.08
CA LYS A 41 0.80 6.69 20.54
C LYS A 41 -0.47 5.95 21.03
N PRO A 42 -0.38 5.07 22.06
CA PRO A 42 -1.48 4.22 22.49
C PRO A 42 -2.79 4.97 22.77
N TRP A 43 -2.73 6.13 23.39
CA TRP A 43 -3.91 6.94 23.69
C TRP A 43 -4.60 7.48 22.42
N LYS A 44 -3.80 7.84 21.38
CA LYS A 44 -4.35 8.25 20.07
C LYS A 44 -4.97 7.06 19.35
N ALA A 45 -4.33 5.90 19.37
CA ALA A 45 -4.86 4.67 18.79
C ALA A 45 -6.23 4.32 19.42
N LYS A 46 -6.33 4.38 20.76
CA LYS A 46 -7.59 4.16 21.49
C LYS A 46 -8.68 5.16 21.09
N MET A 47 -8.31 6.43 20.90
CA MET A 47 -9.25 7.45 20.41
C MET A 47 -9.75 7.14 19.00
N TYR A 48 -8.87 6.69 18.10
CA TYR A 48 -9.25 6.29 16.73
C TYR A 48 -10.17 5.07 16.74
N LEU A 49 -9.87 4.04 17.53
CA LEU A 49 -10.76 2.87 17.71
C LEU A 49 -12.14 3.29 18.18
N ARG A 50 -12.24 4.16 19.21
CA ARG A 50 -13.53 4.66 19.70
C ARG A 50 -14.31 5.40 18.61
N ARG A 51 -13.64 6.24 17.81
CA ARG A 51 -14.28 6.94 16.68
C ARG A 51 -14.75 5.97 15.60
N MET A 52 -13.98 4.94 15.30
CA MET A 52 -14.32 3.89 14.34
C MET A 52 -15.51 3.09 14.84
N GLN A 53 -15.52 2.68 16.12
CA GLN A 53 -16.64 2.00 16.76
C GLN A 53 -17.93 2.83 16.66
N ASN A 54 -17.87 4.13 16.92
CA ASN A 54 -19.04 5.02 16.80
C ASN A 54 -19.57 5.09 15.36
N LYS A 55 -18.72 4.98 14.35
CA LYS A 55 -19.15 4.92 12.95
C LYS A 55 -19.76 3.57 12.61
N VAL A 56 -19.15 2.47 13.06
CA VAL A 56 -19.71 1.12 12.89
C VAL A 56 -21.09 1.02 13.54
N ASN A 57 -21.28 1.58 14.74
CA ASN A 57 -22.57 1.59 15.40
C ASN A 57 -23.68 2.24 14.56
N LYS A 58 -23.34 3.30 13.81
CA LYS A 58 -24.25 4.06 12.95
C LYS A 58 -24.36 3.50 11.52
N ALA A 59 -23.43 2.65 11.11
CA ALA A 59 -23.42 2.10 9.76
C ALA A 59 -24.55 1.09 9.57
N ALA A 60 -25.23 1.17 8.44
CA ALA A 60 -26.15 0.13 7.98
C ALA A 60 -25.35 -1.09 7.43
N VAL A 61 -24.22 -0.83 6.79
CA VAL A 61 -23.32 -1.84 6.24
C VAL A 61 -21.88 -1.43 6.55
N VAL A 62 -21.07 -2.41 6.97
CA VAL A 62 -19.63 -2.27 7.13
C VAL A 62 -18.96 -2.98 5.97
N THR A 63 -18.05 -2.30 5.27
CA THR A 63 -17.28 -2.87 4.18
C THR A 63 -15.78 -2.74 4.48
N THR A 64 -14.99 -3.60 3.88
CA THR A 64 -13.53 -3.54 3.93
C THR A 64 -12.94 -3.99 2.60
N ILE A 65 -11.61 -3.86 2.46
CA ILE A 65 -10.92 -4.02 1.19
C ILE A 65 -10.10 -5.33 1.09
N SER A 66 -10.07 -6.14 2.15
CA SER A 66 -9.43 -7.46 2.17
C SER A 66 -9.99 -8.31 3.31
N HIS A 67 -9.84 -9.63 3.21
CA HIS A 67 -10.16 -10.57 4.30
C HIS A 67 -9.26 -10.33 5.50
N TYR A 68 -7.97 -10.06 5.26
CA TYR A 68 -7.05 -9.66 6.32
C TYR A 68 -7.59 -8.50 7.15
N VAL A 69 -8.02 -7.40 6.52
CA VAL A 69 -8.59 -6.25 7.25
C VAL A 69 -9.91 -6.61 7.92
N ALA A 70 -10.72 -7.50 7.32
CA ALA A 70 -11.94 -7.99 7.97
C ALA A 70 -11.65 -8.71 9.29
N ASP A 71 -10.58 -9.52 9.34
CA ASP A 71 -10.17 -10.21 10.57
C ASP A 71 -9.66 -9.23 11.63
N VAL A 72 -8.88 -8.23 11.22
CA VAL A 72 -8.45 -7.15 12.15
C VAL A 72 -9.66 -6.36 12.68
N ILE A 73 -10.68 -6.12 11.84
CA ILE A 73 -11.94 -5.48 12.31
C ILE A 73 -12.58 -6.33 13.41
N ARG A 74 -12.73 -7.66 13.19
CA ARG A 74 -13.35 -8.57 14.17
C ARG A 74 -12.60 -8.60 15.50
N GLN A 75 -11.27 -8.42 15.49
CA GLN A 75 -10.44 -8.39 16.69
C GLN A 75 -10.58 -7.11 17.52
N HIS A 76 -10.89 -5.97 16.88
CA HIS A 76 -10.79 -4.66 17.51
C HIS A 76 -12.12 -3.89 17.60
N ILE A 77 -13.16 -4.31 16.87
CA ILE A 77 -14.43 -3.60 16.73
C ILE A 77 -15.59 -4.52 17.05
N ASP A 78 -16.46 -4.09 17.94
CA ASP A 78 -17.73 -4.76 18.18
C ASP A 78 -18.72 -4.44 17.05
N LEU A 79 -19.00 -5.43 16.24
CA LEU A 79 -19.89 -5.30 15.09
C LEU A 79 -21.38 -5.29 15.45
N LYS A 80 -21.74 -5.67 16.69
CA LYS A 80 -23.14 -5.75 17.15
C LYS A 80 -24.01 -6.58 16.21
N GLY A 81 -23.51 -7.73 15.78
CA GLY A 81 -24.19 -8.64 14.86
C GLY A 81 -24.22 -8.22 13.39
N LYS A 82 -23.55 -7.11 13.02
CA LYS A 82 -23.46 -6.70 11.62
C LYS A 82 -22.47 -7.56 10.87
N GLU A 83 -22.81 -7.89 9.63
CA GLU A 83 -21.91 -8.54 8.69
C GLU A 83 -20.89 -7.55 8.11
N ILE A 84 -19.66 -8.03 7.89
CA ILE A 84 -18.64 -7.32 7.13
C ILE A 84 -18.68 -7.83 5.69
N ARG A 85 -18.76 -6.92 4.73
CA ARG A 85 -18.63 -7.25 3.31
C ARG A 85 -17.23 -6.88 2.84
N VAL A 86 -16.47 -7.87 2.37
CA VAL A 86 -15.19 -7.65 1.71
C VAL A 86 -15.46 -7.27 0.26
N ILE A 87 -14.94 -6.11 -0.13
CA ILE A 87 -15.01 -5.60 -1.51
C ILE A 87 -13.61 -5.13 -1.85
N TYR A 88 -12.89 -5.89 -2.64
CA TYR A 88 -11.53 -5.56 -3.06
C TYR A 88 -11.49 -4.21 -3.77
N ASN A 89 -10.35 -3.53 -3.65
CA ASN A 89 -10.14 -2.30 -4.37
C ASN A 89 -10.10 -2.58 -5.87
N GLY A 90 -10.82 -1.77 -6.63
CA GLY A 90 -10.65 -1.71 -8.07
C GLY A 90 -9.28 -1.12 -8.41
N VAL A 91 -8.65 -1.64 -9.45
CA VAL A 91 -7.38 -1.14 -10.00
C VAL A 91 -7.64 -0.66 -11.42
N GLU A 92 -7.17 0.55 -11.71
CA GLU A 92 -7.26 1.10 -13.06
C GLU A 92 -6.40 0.27 -14.03
N ARG A 93 -6.88 0.06 -15.24
CA ARG A 93 -6.15 -0.61 -16.31
C ARG A 93 -5.11 0.34 -16.90
N ILE A 94 -3.94 0.43 -16.22
CA ILE A 94 -2.85 1.32 -16.63
C ILE A 94 -1.88 0.67 -17.63
N ASP A 95 -1.96 -0.62 -17.80
CA ASP A 95 -1.16 -1.40 -18.77
C ASP A 95 -1.42 -1.03 -20.23
N MET A 96 -2.60 -0.46 -20.51
CA MET A 96 -3.00 0.01 -21.83
C MET A 96 -2.53 1.44 -22.15
N LEU A 97 -2.03 2.18 -21.16
CA LEU A 97 -1.59 3.55 -21.32
C LEU A 97 -0.11 3.63 -21.71
N GLU A 98 0.25 4.67 -22.44
CA GLU A 98 1.64 4.95 -22.79
C GLU A 98 2.41 5.49 -21.58
N GLY A 99 3.68 5.10 -21.45
CA GLY A 99 4.60 5.58 -20.44
C GLY A 99 5.72 6.42 -21.03
N THR A 100 6.23 7.36 -20.24
CA THR A 100 7.38 8.21 -20.61
C THR A 100 8.57 7.83 -19.75
N GLN A 101 9.72 7.58 -20.36
CA GLN A 101 10.97 7.29 -19.64
C GLN A 101 11.33 8.45 -18.71
N PRO A 102 11.55 8.17 -17.40
CA PRO A 102 12.03 9.19 -16.49
C PRO A 102 13.44 9.66 -16.86
N SER A 103 13.73 10.94 -16.65
CA SER A 103 15.06 11.51 -16.92
C SER A 103 16.18 10.92 -16.05
N PHE A 104 15.83 10.34 -14.91
CA PHE A 104 16.79 9.69 -14.01
C PHE A 104 17.11 8.24 -14.41
N ALA A 105 16.40 7.64 -15.37
CA ALA A 105 16.67 6.25 -15.80
C ALA A 105 17.99 6.16 -16.55
N THR A 106 18.88 5.31 -16.05
CA THR A 106 20.28 5.17 -16.54
C THR A 106 20.40 4.39 -17.85
N GLY A 107 19.36 3.66 -18.24
CA GLY A 107 19.38 2.73 -19.38
C GLY A 107 19.89 1.32 -19.03
N ARG A 108 20.28 1.07 -17.78
CA ARG A 108 20.61 -0.28 -17.26
C ARG A 108 19.33 -1.06 -16.94
N PRO A 109 19.36 -2.41 -16.94
CA PRO A 109 18.24 -3.20 -16.40
C PRO A 109 18.02 -2.83 -14.94
N PHE A 110 16.75 -2.87 -14.50
CA PHE A 110 16.42 -2.34 -13.18
C PHE A 110 15.26 -3.06 -12.50
N PHE A 111 15.30 -3.05 -11.18
CA PHE A 111 14.16 -3.36 -10.31
C PHE A 111 13.42 -2.08 -9.92
N PHE A 112 12.16 -2.23 -9.59
CA PHE A 112 11.30 -1.10 -9.28
C PHE A 112 10.50 -1.32 -8.01
N THR A 113 10.32 -0.26 -7.23
CA THR A 113 9.39 -0.20 -6.11
C THR A 113 8.78 1.20 -5.99
N ILE A 114 7.56 1.30 -5.47
CA ILE A 114 6.87 2.58 -5.31
C ILE A 114 6.01 2.63 -4.05
N GLY A 115 5.96 3.80 -3.43
CA GLY A 115 5.08 4.09 -2.30
C GLY A 115 5.59 5.24 -1.45
N GLN A 116 4.79 5.68 -0.47
CA GLN A 116 5.28 6.62 0.53
C GLN A 116 6.50 6.04 1.24
N ILE A 117 7.61 6.76 1.27
CA ILE A 117 8.86 6.26 1.83
C ILE A 117 8.79 6.33 3.35
N ARG A 118 8.17 5.31 3.94
CA ARG A 118 7.95 5.14 5.37
C ARG A 118 8.52 3.82 5.87
N ARG A 119 8.85 3.76 7.17
CA ARG A 119 9.49 2.59 7.79
C ARG A 119 8.77 1.27 7.51
N LYS A 120 7.44 1.26 7.51
CA LYS A 120 6.64 0.05 7.21
C LYS A 120 6.85 -0.51 5.79
N LYS A 121 7.43 0.27 4.87
CA LYS A 121 7.74 -0.17 3.52
C LYS A 121 9.07 -0.92 3.41
N ASN A 122 9.89 -0.87 4.44
CA ASN A 122 11.16 -1.60 4.57
C ASN A 122 12.14 -1.42 3.40
N PHE A 123 12.11 -0.26 2.72
CA PHE A 123 12.98 -0.01 1.57
C PHE A 123 14.47 -0.04 1.92
N HIS A 124 14.85 0.15 3.19
CA HIS A 124 16.21 0.00 3.67
C HIS A 124 16.77 -1.42 3.44
N LEU A 125 15.94 -2.45 3.49
CA LEU A 125 16.36 -3.82 3.24
C LEU A 125 16.82 -4.02 1.79
N LEU A 126 16.17 -3.33 0.85
CA LEU A 126 16.53 -3.41 -0.56
C LEU A 126 17.91 -2.84 -0.85
N VAL A 127 18.44 -1.93 -0.01
CA VAL A 127 19.79 -1.40 -0.15
C VAL A 127 20.83 -2.51 0.01
N ASP A 128 20.64 -3.42 0.98
CA ASP A 128 21.52 -4.56 1.18
C ASP A 128 21.35 -5.63 0.09
N VAL A 129 20.11 -5.90 -0.31
CA VAL A 129 19.81 -6.82 -1.42
C VAL A 129 20.51 -6.38 -2.70
N MET A 130 20.50 -5.09 -3.03
CA MET A 130 21.08 -4.58 -4.27
C MET A 130 22.61 -4.68 -4.35
N ARG A 131 23.29 -4.92 -3.25
CA ARG A 131 24.74 -5.22 -3.27
C ARG A 131 25.05 -6.57 -3.92
N HIS A 132 24.08 -7.47 -3.99
CA HIS A 132 24.18 -8.78 -4.64
C HIS A 132 23.83 -8.72 -6.14
N PHE A 133 23.29 -7.60 -6.62
CA PHE A 133 22.86 -7.38 -8.00
C PHE A 133 23.53 -6.13 -8.61
N PRO A 134 24.88 -6.07 -8.71
CA PRO A 134 25.58 -4.86 -9.16
C PRO A 134 25.29 -4.49 -10.62
N GLU A 135 24.80 -5.41 -11.43
CA GLU A 135 24.42 -5.20 -12.83
C GLU A 135 23.05 -4.56 -13.01
N TYR A 136 22.21 -4.57 -11.97
CA TYR A 136 20.88 -3.97 -11.98
C TYR A 136 20.84 -2.67 -11.18
N ASP A 137 20.00 -1.75 -11.60
CA ASP A 137 19.63 -0.59 -10.80
C ASP A 137 18.36 -0.87 -10.00
N LEU A 138 18.13 -0.12 -8.93
CA LEU A 138 16.88 -0.10 -8.19
C LEU A 138 16.33 1.32 -8.14
N TYR A 139 15.12 1.52 -8.62
CA TYR A 139 14.39 2.78 -8.45
C TYR A 139 13.37 2.65 -7.33
N ILE A 140 13.57 3.42 -6.25
CA ILE A 140 12.64 3.58 -5.13
C ILE A 140 11.91 4.90 -5.31
N CYS A 141 10.67 4.86 -5.78
CA CYS A 141 9.91 6.06 -6.11
C CYS A 141 8.81 6.36 -5.10
N GLY A 142 8.55 7.64 -4.86
CA GLY A 142 7.42 8.10 -4.07
C GLY A 142 7.73 9.21 -3.10
N ASP A 143 6.72 9.63 -2.33
CA ASP A 143 6.82 10.72 -1.38
C ASP A 143 7.92 10.49 -0.33
N ALA A 144 8.99 11.27 -0.45
CA ALA A 144 10.22 11.18 0.34
C ALA A 144 10.31 12.23 1.48
N HIS A 145 9.22 12.92 1.81
CA HIS A 145 9.20 13.96 2.85
C HIS A 145 9.27 13.41 4.29
N PHE A 146 9.35 12.10 4.45
CA PHE A 146 9.42 11.45 5.76
C PHE A 146 10.87 11.28 6.24
N ALA A 147 11.09 11.38 7.54
CA ALA A 147 12.41 11.18 8.16
C ALA A 147 13.07 9.85 7.73
N TYR A 148 12.26 8.81 7.54
CA TYR A 148 12.75 7.52 7.07
C TYR A 148 13.38 7.56 5.67
N ALA A 149 12.98 8.47 4.80
CA ALA A 149 13.63 8.63 3.50
C ALA A 149 15.10 9.06 3.66
N GLU A 150 15.38 9.93 4.63
CA GLU A 150 16.75 10.35 4.94
C GLU A 150 17.57 9.20 5.54
N GLU A 151 16.97 8.35 6.37
CA GLU A 151 17.61 7.14 6.87
C GLU A 151 18.04 6.21 5.70
N VAL A 152 17.18 6.04 4.70
CA VAL A 152 17.52 5.22 3.51
C VAL A 152 18.63 5.88 2.69
N ARG A 153 18.59 7.21 2.49
CA ARG A 153 19.68 7.93 1.79
C ARG A 153 21.01 7.80 2.52
N ASN A 154 20.99 7.92 3.85
CA ASN A 154 22.20 7.74 4.67
C ASN A 154 22.76 6.32 4.52
N LEU A 155 21.90 5.30 4.57
CA LEU A 155 22.31 3.92 4.41
C LEU A 155 22.94 3.67 3.04
N ILE A 156 22.38 4.22 1.95
CA ILE A 156 22.96 4.15 0.60
C ILE A 156 24.36 4.74 0.60
N ARG A 157 24.56 5.92 1.21
CA ARG A 157 25.86 6.59 1.30
C ARG A 157 26.86 5.82 2.16
N GLU A 158 26.49 5.39 3.35
CA GLU A 158 27.32 4.66 4.30
C GLU A 158 27.81 3.34 3.73
N LYS A 159 26.95 2.61 3.01
CA LYS A 159 27.27 1.34 2.38
C LYS A 159 27.88 1.50 1.00
N GLN A 160 28.05 2.72 0.51
CA GLN A 160 28.60 3.06 -0.81
C GLN A 160 27.90 2.30 -1.96
N VAL A 161 26.57 2.12 -1.85
CA VAL A 161 25.76 1.46 -2.87
C VAL A 161 25.45 2.46 -3.98
N THR A 162 25.91 2.17 -5.21
CA THR A 162 25.84 3.10 -6.35
C THR A 162 24.67 2.82 -7.29
N ASN A 163 24.00 1.68 -7.14
CA ASN A 163 22.92 1.21 -8.00
C ASN A 163 21.52 1.28 -7.34
N VAL A 164 21.35 2.10 -6.30
CA VAL A 164 20.05 2.37 -5.66
C VAL A 164 19.74 3.85 -5.75
N PHE A 165 18.63 4.18 -6.40
CA PHE A 165 18.17 5.54 -6.64
C PHE A 165 16.86 5.77 -5.91
N LEU A 166 16.90 6.62 -4.88
CA LEU A 166 15.72 7.07 -4.18
C LEU A 166 15.25 8.38 -4.82
N THR A 167 14.19 8.27 -5.61
CA THR A 167 13.56 9.43 -6.27
C THR A 167 12.45 10.02 -5.40
N ASP A 168 11.90 11.14 -5.79
CA ASP A 168 10.68 11.69 -5.19
C ASP A 168 9.44 11.21 -5.95
N VAL A 169 8.33 11.93 -5.80
CA VAL A 169 7.08 11.66 -6.53
C VAL A 169 7.33 11.73 -8.04
N ILE A 170 6.87 10.73 -8.73
CA ILE A 170 6.93 10.61 -10.20
C ILE A 170 5.55 10.83 -10.81
N THR A 171 5.49 11.17 -12.07
CA THR A 171 4.26 11.30 -12.83
C THR A 171 3.62 9.92 -13.10
N GLN A 172 2.33 9.91 -13.43
CA GLN A 172 1.63 8.68 -13.81
C GLN A 172 2.27 8.02 -15.05
N SER A 173 2.69 8.84 -16.03
CA SER A 173 3.34 8.34 -17.25
C SER A 173 4.71 7.70 -16.97
N GLU A 174 5.52 8.30 -16.09
CA GLU A 174 6.79 7.71 -15.65
C GLU A 174 6.57 6.42 -14.85
N LYS A 175 5.55 6.38 -13.98
CA LYS A 175 5.17 5.17 -13.25
C LYS A 175 4.83 4.02 -14.20
N ILE A 176 4.05 4.29 -15.25
CA ILE A 176 3.69 3.32 -16.27
C ILE A 176 4.93 2.80 -16.99
N TRP A 177 5.85 3.70 -17.36
CA TRP A 177 7.09 3.30 -18.02
C TRP A 177 7.94 2.40 -17.13
N LEU A 178 8.08 2.75 -15.85
CA LEU A 178 8.84 1.94 -14.88
C LEU A 178 8.24 0.56 -14.68
N TYR A 179 6.92 0.43 -14.50
CA TYR A 179 6.27 -0.87 -14.43
C TYR A 179 6.48 -1.70 -15.70
N ARG A 180 6.40 -1.06 -16.88
CA ARG A 180 6.54 -1.77 -18.17
C ARG A 180 7.95 -2.26 -18.43
N ASN A 181 8.96 -1.56 -17.97
CA ASN A 181 10.35 -1.83 -18.34
C ASN A 181 11.19 -2.43 -17.18
N CYS A 182 10.69 -2.52 -15.95
CA CYS A 182 11.44 -3.19 -14.88
C CYS A 182 11.56 -4.70 -15.14
N GLU A 183 12.62 -5.31 -14.64
CA GLU A 183 12.79 -6.76 -14.63
C GLU A 183 11.90 -7.41 -13.56
N ALA A 184 11.84 -6.79 -12.39
CA ALA A 184 10.96 -7.21 -11.31
C ALA A 184 10.47 -6.01 -10.48
N PHE A 185 9.32 -6.22 -9.83
CA PHE A 185 8.76 -5.29 -8.86
C PHE A 185 8.99 -5.83 -7.43
N LEU A 186 9.64 -5.03 -6.58
CA LEU A 186 10.04 -5.44 -5.23
C LEU A 186 9.18 -4.73 -4.18
N PHE A 187 8.49 -5.48 -3.30
CA PHE A 187 7.57 -4.88 -2.34
C PHE A 187 7.69 -5.47 -0.92
N PRO A 188 8.74 -5.09 -0.15
CA PRO A 188 9.01 -5.62 1.18
C PRO A 188 8.13 -4.99 2.28
N SER A 189 6.92 -4.57 1.96
CA SER A 189 6.05 -3.84 2.89
C SER A 189 5.57 -4.72 4.04
N GLU A 190 5.81 -4.28 5.27
CA GLU A 190 5.39 -4.97 6.50
C GLU A 190 3.87 -4.93 6.72
N ARG A 191 3.20 -3.86 6.26
CA ARG A 191 1.76 -3.67 6.53
C ARG A 191 1.05 -2.96 5.40
N GLU A 192 0.11 -3.69 4.81
CA GLU A 192 -0.80 -3.17 3.79
C GLU A 192 -2.26 -3.52 4.12
N GLY A 193 -3.16 -2.62 3.77
CA GLY A 193 -4.59 -2.94 3.77
C GLY A 193 -5.02 -3.68 2.51
N PHE A 194 -4.28 -3.48 1.40
CA PHE A 194 -4.51 -4.14 0.11
C PHE A 194 -3.20 -4.40 -0.64
N GLY A 195 -2.49 -3.36 -1.08
CA GLY A 195 -1.27 -3.51 -1.88
C GLY A 195 -1.47 -3.19 -3.36
N LEU A 196 -2.13 -2.06 -3.66
CA LEU A 196 -2.37 -1.63 -5.05
C LEU A 196 -1.13 -1.69 -5.96
N PRO A 197 0.09 -1.26 -5.51
CA PRO A 197 1.27 -1.30 -6.37
C PRO A 197 1.64 -2.71 -6.86
N VAL A 198 1.37 -3.74 -6.05
CA VAL A 198 1.59 -5.13 -6.45
C VAL A 198 0.66 -5.53 -7.59
N VAL A 199 -0.62 -5.18 -7.49
CA VAL A 199 -1.61 -5.47 -8.54
C VAL A 199 -1.31 -4.65 -9.81
N GLU A 200 -0.85 -3.40 -9.65
CA GLU A 200 -0.39 -2.58 -10.78
C GLU A 200 0.77 -3.26 -11.52
N ALA A 201 1.80 -3.75 -10.80
CA ALA A 201 2.93 -4.48 -11.42
C ALA A 201 2.48 -5.75 -12.16
N MET A 202 1.54 -6.50 -11.58
CA MET A 202 0.98 -7.71 -12.18
C MET A 202 0.26 -7.43 -13.51
N GLN A 203 -0.38 -6.26 -13.68
CA GLN A 203 -0.99 -5.89 -14.96
C GLN A 203 0.01 -5.85 -16.12
N PHE A 204 1.28 -5.54 -15.83
CA PHE A 204 2.37 -5.50 -16.82
C PHE A 204 3.05 -6.86 -17.00
N GLY A 205 2.55 -7.93 -16.36
CA GLY A 205 3.14 -9.26 -16.42
C GLY A 205 4.52 -9.36 -15.78
N LYS A 206 4.84 -8.46 -14.86
CA LYS A 206 6.17 -8.44 -14.21
C LYS A 206 6.26 -9.46 -13.09
N ALA A 207 7.45 -10.01 -12.91
CA ALA A 207 7.78 -10.75 -11.72
C ALA A 207 7.60 -9.84 -10.50
N VAL A 208 6.85 -10.31 -9.50
CA VAL A 208 6.59 -9.57 -8.27
C VAL A 208 7.18 -10.34 -7.11
N PHE A 209 8.02 -9.67 -6.34
CA PHE A 209 8.53 -10.15 -5.06
C PHE A 209 7.89 -9.33 -3.94
N ALA A 210 7.17 -9.97 -3.05
CA ALA A 210 6.44 -9.28 -1.99
C ALA A 210 6.62 -9.95 -0.63
N ALA A 211 6.51 -9.17 0.44
CA ALA A 211 6.53 -9.71 1.79
C ALA A 211 5.30 -10.60 2.05
N ASN A 212 5.51 -11.78 2.65
CA ASN A 212 4.40 -12.62 3.12
C ASN A 212 3.81 -12.00 4.40
N ARG A 213 3.16 -10.85 4.27
CA ARG A 213 2.61 -10.06 5.38
C ARG A 213 1.24 -9.49 5.04
N THR A 214 0.39 -9.48 6.04
CA THR A 214 -0.93 -8.81 6.04
C THR A 214 -1.83 -9.23 4.87
N SER A 215 -2.26 -8.29 4.02
CA SER A 215 -3.12 -8.58 2.87
C SER A 215 -2.37 -9.02 1.60
N LEU A 216 -1.03 -8.96 1.59
CA LEU A 216 -0.26 -9.22 0.36
C LEU A 216 -0.42 -10.66 -0.15
N PRO A 217 -0.35 -11.73 0.69
CA PRO A 217 -0.58 -13.10 0.22
C PRO A 217 -1.97 -13.28 -0.42
N GLU A 218 -3.00 -12.69 0.21
CA GLU A 218 -4.38 -12.72 -0.28
C GLU A 218 -4.50 -12.02 -1.65
N VAL A 219 -3.91 -10.83 -1.77
CA VAL A 219 -4.00 -10.01 -2.99
C VAL A 219 -3.16 -10.59 -4.12
N CYS A 220 -2.00 -11.13 -3.82
CA CYS A 220 -1.13 -11.79 -4.80
C CYS A 220 -1.71 -13.13 -5.30
N ASN A 221 -2.52 -13.81 -4.50
CA ASN A 221 -3.23 -15.03 -4.84
C ASN A 221 -2.34 -16.07 -5.58
N GLY A 222 -1.11 -16.28 -5.10
CA GLY A 222 -0.14 -17.22 -5.66
C GLY A 222 0.60 -16.73 -6.92
N HIS A 223 0.37 -15.50 -7.37
CA HIS A 223 1.02 -14.92 -8.56
C HIS A 223 2.24 -14.04 -8.24
N ALA A 224 2.76 -14.08 -7.02
CA ALA A 224 3.99 -13.41 -6.61
C ALA A 224 4.91 -14.36 -5.87
N ILE A 225 6.20 -14.09 -5.90
CA ILE A 225 7.19 -14.74 -5.06
C ILE A 225 7.12 -14.08 -3.68
N MET A 226 6.81 -14.87 -2.65
CA MET A 226 6.59 -14.34 -1.31
C MET A 226 7.83 -14.50 -0.45
N TRP A 227 8.34 -13.39 0.10
CA TRP A 227 9.39 -13.41 1.10
C TRP A 227 8.81 -13.75 2.48
N GLU A 228 9.14 -14.94 2.99
CA GLU A 228 8.75 -15.38 4.33
C GLU A 228 9.51 -14.61 5.42
N HIS A 229 10.78 -14.34 5.17
CA HIS A 229 11.65 -13.55 6.02
C HIS A 229 12.11 -12.29 5.29
N LEU A 230 12.17 -11.19 6.03
CA LEU A 230 12.60 -9.88 5.52
C LEU A 230 14.03 -9.59 5.98
N ASP A 231 14.95 -10.42 5.54
CA ASP A 231 16.39 -10.28 5.69
C ASP A 231 17.08 -10.47 4.32
N THR A 232 18.31 -10.01 4.21
CA THR A 232 19.03 -10.01 2.94
C THR A 232 19.20 -11.41 2.35
N GLU A 233 19.48 -12.41 3.19
CA GLU A 233 19.75 -13.79 2.75
C GLU A 233 18.50 -14.41 2.11
N SER A 234 17.33 -14.18 2.71
CA SER A 234 16.05 -14.69 2.21
C SER A 234 15.50 -13.91 1.01
N MET A 235 15.99 -12.68 0.78
CA MET A 235 15.49 -11.79 -0.28
C MET A 235 16.36 -11.82 -1.54
N VAL A 236 17.54 -12.40 -1.51
CA VAL A 236 18.44 -12.62 -2.64
C VAL A 236 18.14 -13.94 -3.34
#